data_656b18be703c4397d963dbc0ea413ddd
#
_entry.id   656b18be703c4397d963dbc0ea413ddd
#
_cell.length_a   1.000
_cell.length_b   1.000
_cell.length_c   1.000
_cell.angle_alpha   90.00
_cell.angle_beta   90.00
_cell.angle_gamma   90.00
#
_symmetry.space_group_name_H-M   'P 1'
#
loop_
_entity.id
_entity.type
_entity.pdbx_description
1 polymer ?
#
loop_
_entity_poly.entity_id
_entity_poly.type
_entity_poly.pdbx_seq_one_letter_code
_entity_poly.pdbx_strand_id
1 'polypeptide(L)'
;MVITNMKFRKKFPVEAFCFGKDERPDWFNKAIKDEIISIYSLDKDYCKIKTLEGTMTCTEGDYIVQGIDGELSPCKGSIFERTYEEIIE
;
A
#
# COMPACT_ATOMS: atom_id res chain seq x y z
N MET A 1 8.37 -36.19 17.02
CA MET A 1 8.59 -35.14 16.06
C MET A 1 8.18 -33.80 16.65
N VAL A 2 9.01 -32.83 16.51
CA VAL A 2 8.70 -31.49 17.01
C VAL A 2 8.41 -30.60 15.81
N ILE A 3 7.25 -29.95 15.83
CA ILE A 3 6.91 -28.97 14.85
C ILE A 3 7.09 -27.61 15.49
N THR A 4 7.98 -26.82 14.90
CA THR A 4 8.25 -25.49 15.41
C THR A 4 7.64 -24.48 14.48
N ASN A 5 6.69 -23.70 15.02
CA ASN A 5 6.14 -22.56 14.31
C ASN A 5 7.01 -21.35 14.65
N MET A 6 7.62 -20.78 13.62
CA MET A 6 8.44 -19.60 13.80
C MET A 6 7.59 -18.37 13.51
N LYS A 7 7.70 -17.39 14.39
CA LYS A 7 6.97 -16.13 14.21
C LYS A 7 7.93 -15.06 13.72
N PHE A 8 7.44 -14.24 12.81
CA PHE A 8 8.24 -13.18 12.24
C PHE A 8 7.50 -11.85 12.32
N ARG A 9 8.24 -10.78 12.44
CA ARG A 9 7.70 -9.44 12.31
C ARG A 9 8.64 -8.66 11.39
N LYS A 10 8.10 -7.62 10.77
CA LYS A 10 8.91 -6.78 9.90
C LYS A 10 9.96 -6.04 10.73
N LYS A 11 11.18 -6.00 10.23
CA LYS A 11 12.28 -5.30 10.89
C LYS A 11 12.16 -3.79 10.78
N PHE A 12 11.56 -3.30 9.69
CA PHE A 12 11.52 -1.88 9.39
C PHE A 12 10.09 -1.45 9.18
N PRO A 13 9.75 -0.22 9.58
CA PRO A 13 8.43 0.31 9.29
C PRO A 13 8.23 0.52 7.80
N VAL A 14 6.98 0.54 7.38
CA VAL A 14 6.63 0.86 5.99
C VAL A 14 5.96 2.22 5.97
N GLU A 15 6.01 2.88 4.83
CA GLU A 15 5.22 4.08 4.61
C GLU A 15 3.95 3.69 3.89
N ALA A 16 2.85 4.33 4.24
CA ALA A 16 1.55 4.05 3.65
C ALA A 16 0.66 5.28 3.78
N PHE A 17 -0.35 5.34 2.92
CA PHE A 17 -1.37 6.37 3.06
C PHE A 17 -2.71 5.80 2.59
N CYS A 18 -3.80 6.39 3.09
CA CYS A 18 -5.14 5.98 2.70
C CYS A 18 -5.53 6.71 1.42
N PHE A 19 -5.70 5.95 0.35
CA PHE A 19 -6.07 6.52 -0.93
C PHE A 19 -7.48 7.13 -0.86
N GLY A 20 -7.59 8.36 -1.31
CA GLY A 20 -8.86 9.08 -1.29
C GLY A 20 -9.15 9.85 0.00
N LYS A 21 -8.37 9.63 1.06
CA LYS A 21 -8.55 10.34 2.34
C LYS A 21 -7.33 11.15 2.76
N ASP A 22 -6.16 10.53 2.72
CA ASP A 22 -4.94 11.18 3.17
C ASP A 22 -4.29 11.98 2.05
N GLU A 23 -3.43 12.92 2.43
CA GLU A 23 -2.62 13.65 1.48
C GLU A 23 -1.69 12.68 0.77
N ARG A 24 -1.54 12.88 -0.54
CA ARG A 24 -0.70 12.00 -1.36
C ARG A 24 0.77 12.28 -1.09
N PRO A 25 1.55 11.26 -0.68
CA PRO A 25 2.98 11.47 -0.46
C PRO A 25 3.73 11.64 -1.78
N ASP A 26 4.93 12.19 -1.70
CA ASP A 26 5.75 12.45 -2.88
C ASP A 26 6.04 11.18 -3.68
N TRP A 27 6.25 10.06 -2.99
CA TRP A 27 6.54 8.82 -3.69
C TRP A 27 5.34 8.30 -4.50
N PHE A 28 4.12 8.63 -4.08
CA PHE A 28 2.94 8.29 -4.87
C PHE A 28 2.88 9.13 -6.14
N ASN A 29 3.13 10.44 -6.03
CA ASN A 29 3.15 11.33 -7.17
C ASN A 29 4.25 10.95 -8.15
N LYS A 30 5.40 10.53 -7.65
CA LYS A 30 6.49 10.03 -8.48
C LYS A 30 6.09 8.76 -9.21
N ALA A 31 5.37 7.87 -8.56
CA ALA A 31 4.91 6.63 -9.19
C ALA A 31 3.92 6.90 -10.32
N ILE A 32 3.09 7.94 -10.19
CA ILE A 32 2.21 8.36 -11.29
C ILE A 32 3.05 8.86 -12.46
N LYS A 33 4.04 9.68 -12.20
CA LYS A 33 4.92 10.22 -13.21
C LYS A 33 5.70 9.11 -13.93
N ASP A 34 6.09 8.10 -13.20
CA ASP A 34 6.84 6.95 -13.74
C ASP A 34 5.93 5.88 -14.37
N GLU A 35 4.63 6.15 -14.44
CA GLU A 35 3.62 5.28 -15.03
C GLU A 35 3.46 3.93 -14.32
N ILE A 36 3.88 3.86 -13.06
CA ILE A 36 3.65 2.70 -12.20
C ILE A 36 2.20 2.71 -11.70
N ILE A 37 1.68 3.91 -11.46
CA ILE A 37 0.30 4.11 -11.00
C ILE A 37 -0.47 4.93 -12.02
N SER A 38 -1.69 4.48 -12.31
CA SER A 38 -2.64 5.20 -13.15
C SER A 38 -3.90 5.44 -12.35
N ILE A 39 -4.39 6.68 -12.36
CA ILE A 39 -5.59 7.07 -11.62
C ILE A 39 -6.77 7.17 -12.56
N TYR A 40 -7.90 6.65 -12.13
CA TYR A 40 -9.15 6.70 -12.87
C TYR A 40 -10.24 7.28 -11.99
N SER A 41 -11.14 8.04 -12.58
CA SER A 41 -12.29 8.62 -11.89
C SER A 41 -13.56 8.21 -12.62
N LEU A 42 -14.43 7.48 -11.91
CA LEU A 42 -15.78 7.18 -12.37
C LEU A 42 -16.73 7.76 -11.30
N ASP A 43 -17.51 6.92 -10.64
CA ASP A 43 -18.31 7.39 -9.49
C ASP A 43 -17.40 7.69 -8.31
N LYS A 44 -16.36 6.91 -8.17
CA LYS A 44 -15.31 7.08 -7.16
C LYS A 44 -13.96 6.95 -7.83
N ASP A 45 -12.96 7.54 -7.21
CA ASP A 45 -11.61 7.40 -7.70
C ASP A 45 -11.08 6.00 -7.38
N TYR A 46 -10.32 5.47 -8.29
CA TYR A 46 -9.55 4.26 -8.05
C TYR A 46 -8.24 4.36 -8.83
N CYS A 47 -7.28 3.55 -8.47
CA CYS A 47 -6.02 3.54 -9.20
C CYS A 47 -5.58 2.10 -9.46
N LYS A 48 -4.75 1.94 -10.46
CA LYS A 48 -4.11 0.66 -10.78
C LYS A 48 -2.63 0.80 -10.55
N ILE A 49 -2.07 -0.22 -9.92
CA ILE A 49 -0.67 -0.26 -9.53
C ILE A 49 0.00 -1.43 -10.22
N LYS A 50 1.09 -1.17 -10.92
CA LYS A 50 1.89 -2.24 -11.51
C LYS A 50 2.75 -2.87 -10.42
N THR A 51 2.58 -4.16 -10.19
CA THR A 51 3.35 -4.90 -9.20
C THR A 51 4.04 -6.09 -9.86
N LEU A 52 4.95 -6.73 -9.12
CA LEU A 52 5.61 -7.93 -9.61
C LEU A 52 4.63 -9.07 -9.88
N GLU A 53 3.48 -9.05 -9.22
CA GLU A 53 2.44 -10.06 -9.38
C GLU A 53 1.38 -9.65 -10.40
N GLY A 54 1.60 -8.57 -11.13
CA GLY A 54 0.66 -8.02 -12.09
C GLY A 54 0.06 -6.72 -11.62
N THR A 55 -0.93 -6.25 -12.37
CA THR A 55 -1.60 -4.98 -12.05
C THR A 55 -2.67 -5.21 -11.00
N MET A 56 -2.60 -4.43 -9.91
CA MET A 56 -3.58 -4.51 -8.83
C MET A 56 -4.37 -3.21 -8.73
N THR A 57 -5.60 -3.29 -8.26
CA THR A 57 -6.48 -2.13 -8.13
C THR A 57 -6.61 -1.69 -6.68
N CYS A 58 -6.57 -0.39 -6.46
CA CYS A 58 -6.78 0.23 -5.16
C CYS A 58 -7.96 1.20 -5.28
N THR A 59 -8.91 1.10 -4.36
CA THR A 59 -10.09 1.98 -4.33
C THR A 59 -10.02 2.90 -3.13
N GLU A 60 -10.87 3.94 -3.13
CA GLU A 60 -10.91 4.88 -2.01
C GLU A 60 -11.15 4.15 -0.69
N GLY A 61 -10.39 4.50 0.33
CA GLY A 61 -10.46 3.83 1.62
C GLY A 61 -9.43 2.73 1.79
N ASP A 62 -8.85 2.24 0.71
CA ASP A 62 -7.77 1.29 0.78
C ASP A 62 -6.44 2.03 0.96
N TYR A 63 -5.45 1.33 1.48
CA TYR A 63 -4.12 1.91 1.67
C TYR A 63 -3.19 1.49 0.55
N ILE A 64 -2.27 2.38 0.22
CA ILE A 64 -1.14 2.05 -0.66
C ILE A 64 0.09 2.01 0.22
N VAL A 65 0.79 0.89 0.18
CA VAL A 65 1.94 0.62 1.04
C VAL A 65 3.20 0.61 0.20
N GLN A 66 4.22 1.31 0.69
CA GLN A 66 5.55 1.28 0.08
C GLN A 66 6.43 0.36 0.90
N GLY A 67 6.91 -0.70 0.28
CA GLY A 67 7.80 -1.65 0.93
C GLY A 67 9.23 -1.16 1.00
N ILE A 68 10.09 -1.97 1.61
CA ILE A 68 11.48 -1.60 1.89
C ILE A 68 12.29 -1.33 0.62
N ASP A 69 11.97 -2.00 -0.47
CA ASP A 69 12.66 -1.80 -1.75
C ASP A 69 11.96 -0.80 -2.65
N GLY A 70 10.98 -0.07 -2.11
CA GLY A 70 10.22 0.90 -2.87
C GLY A 70 9.07 0.34 -3.65
N GLU A 71 8.81 -0.96 -3.59
CA GLU A 71 7.68 -1.58 -4.25
C GLU A 71 6.36 -1.09 -3.65
N LEU A 72 5.37 -0.90 -4.50
CA LEU A 72 4.06 -0.40 -4.06
C LEU A 72 3.02 -1.50 -4.19
N SER A 73 2.11 -1.54 -3.24
CA SER A 73 1.02 -2.51 -3.27
C SER A 73 -0.20 -1.96 -2.54
N PRO A 74 -1.41 -2.36 -2.96
CA PRO A 74 -2.61 -1.97 -2.25
C PRO A 74 -2.89 -2.91 -1.09
N CYS A 75 -3.52 -2.38 -0.05
CA CYS A 75 -3.98 -3.17 1.09
C CYS A 75 -5.37 -2.68 1.47
N LYS A 76 -6.30 -3.59 1.63
CA LYS A 76 -7.65 -3.22 2.02
C LYS A 76 -7.64 -2.48 3.36
N GLY A 77 -8.44 -1.40 3.44
CA GLY A 77 -8.45 -0.55 4.62
C GLY A 77 -8.71 -1.31 5.91
N SER A 78 -9.70 -2.21 5.90
CA SER A 78 -10.04 -2.99 7.09
C SER A 78 -8.92 -3.95 7.50
N ILE A 79 -8.20 -4.47 6.53
CA ILE A 79 -7.07 -5.36 6.82
C ILE A 79 -5.88 -4.55 7.31
N PHE A 80 -5.62 -3.40 6.67
CA PHE A 80 -4.52 -2.53 7.06
C PHE A 80 -4.67 -2.09 8.52
N GLU A 81 -5.85 -1.64 8.90
CA GLU A 81 -6.11 -1.15 10.25
C GLU A 81 -5.92 -2.23 11.33
N ARG A 82 -6.11 -3.49 10.99
CA ARG A 82 -5.90 -4.60 11.91
C ARG A 82 -4.48 -5.12 11.93
N THR A 83 -3.70 -4.81 10.90
CA THR A 83 -2.37 -5.39 10.70
C THR A 83 -1.25 -4.42 11.05
N TYR A 84 -1.49 -3.13 10.88
CA TYR A 84 -0.50 -2.09 11.08
C TYR A 84 -0.98 -1.09 12.12
N GLU A 85 -0.04 -0.48 12.81
CA GLU A 85 -0.33 0.65 13.68
C GLU A 85 0.61 1.78 13.34
N GLU A 86 0.12 2.99 13.50
CA GLU A 86 0.91 4.18 13.19
C GLU A 86 2.00 4.39 14.22
N ILE A 87 3.21 4.69 13.73
CA ILE A 87 4.32 5.06 14.61
C ILE A 87 4.26 6.57 14.77
N ILE A 88 4.06 7.01 15.99
CA ILE A 88 4.00 8.43 16.34
C ILE A 88 5.32 8.78 17.02
N GLU A 89 6.06 9.68 16.40
CA GLU A 89 7.35 10.11 16.91
C GLU A 89 7.26 11.49 17.57
#